data_4ed67e5e435d0faa1231124e80251ccb
#
_entry.id   4ed67e5e435d0faa1231124e80251ccb
#
_cell.length_a   1.000
_cell.length_b   1.000
_cell.length_c   1.000
_cell.angle_alpha   90.00
_cell.angle_beta   90.00
_cell.angle_gamma   90.00
#
_symmetry.space_group_name_H-M   'P 1'
#
loop_
_entity.id
_entity.type
_entity.pdbx_description
1 polymer ?
#
loop_
_entity_poly.entity_id
_entity_poly.type
_entity_poly.pdbx_seq_one_letter_code
_entity_poly.pdbx_strand_id
1 'polypeptide(L)'
;MIILDVLCYNQYKHYEKLGELMKKASMQDIADALGISKNSVSQALRNKPGVSQQTKQLVKNKADELGYRYQTVTEDTTMSFLLMATEFAFSQTSFFGEIVKSAESAAQRAHIKLDTYTLTDEILQQMILPEHINEYDGILVLSHSNNDYIKQVIATGIPVTLIDHHDPELLADAILSKNTDGTFQAISLLIANGMKRIGFIGDTSFSPSYLERHRGYHRALAEHGISQEPEIEITEIEESQGALFSRLKSIEQMPDAWFCVNSGLAFMLNSYLQSAGYTIPDDISIICFDETEFTRMAIPRLTNVATNLEFMGQLAIRTLLHRINHPDEPIIHQQIVPELNIWGSVRIVDK
;
A
#
# COMPACT_ATOMS: atom_id res chain seq x y z
N MET A 1 -3.70 33.70 -27.69
CA MET A 1 -3.01 32.46 -28.05
C MET A 1 -1.50 32.53 -27.81
N ILE A 2 -0.83 33.67 -28.10
CA ILE A 2 0.65 33.82 -27.95
C ILE A 2 1.12 33.94 -26.47
N ILE A 3 0.29 34.40 -25.55
CA ILE A 3 0.67 34.63 -24.14
C ILE A 3 0.68 33.32 -23.32
N LEU A 4 -0.17 32.35 -23.65
CA LEU A 4 -0.18 31.02 -22.99
C LEU A 4 1.07 30.19 -23.35
N ASP A 5 1.56 30.28 -24.58
CA ASP A 5 2.73 29.54 -25.02
C ASP A 5 4.03 30.03 -24.34
N VAL A 6 4.14 31.33 -24.05
CA VAL A 6 5.31 31.91 -23.37
C VAL A 6 5.34 31.53 -21.87
N LEU A 7 4.16 31.42 -21.23
CA LEU A 7 4.07 30.98 -19.83
C LEU A 7 4.40 29.50 -19.69
N CYS A 8 3.90 28.65 -20.57
CA CYS A 8 4.25 27.22 -20.59
C CYS A 8 5.74 26.99 -20.89
N TYR A 9 6.33 27.73 -21.82
CA TYR A 9 7.74 27.62 -22.16
C TYR A 9 8.67 28.07 -21.01
N ASN A 10 8.32 29.12 -20.29
CA ASN A 10 9.08 29.57 -19.11
C ASN A 10 8.91 28.63 -17.91
N GLN A 11 7.74 28.04 -17.71
CA GLN A 11 7.56 27.01 -16.72
C GLN A 11 8.38 25.74 -17.04
N TYR A 12 8.39 25.32 -18.31
CA TYR A 12 9.18 24.15 -18.73
C TYR A 12 10.69 24.37 -18.53
N LYS A 13 11.22 25.56 -18.87
CA LYS A 13 12.63 25.92 -18.58
C LYS A 13 12.94 26.01 -17.08
N HIS A 14 11.96 26.37 -16.26
CA HIS A 14 12.14 26.42 -14.81
C HIS A 14 12.23 25.00 -14.23
N TYR A 15 11.43 24.05 -14.75
CA TYR A 15 11.49 22.63 -14.38
C TYR A 15 12.77 21.95 -14.89
N GLU A 16 13.25 22.26 -16.09
CA GLU A 16 14.55 21.77 -16.57
C GLU A 16 15.70 22.24 -15.67
N LYS A 17 15.70 23.50 -15.28
CA LYS A 17 16.75 24.09 -14.43
C LYS A 17 16.70 23.58 -12.98
N LEU A 18 15.50 23.26 -12.45
CA LEU A 18 15.32 22.57 -11.18
C LEU A 18 15.76 21.09 -11.28
N GLY A 19 15.50 20.44 -12.39
CA GLY A 19 15.96 19.06 -12.66
C GLY A 19 17.49 18.93 -12.76
N GLU A 20 18.15 19.93 -13.33
CA GLU A 20 19.63 19.99 -13.37
C GLU A 20 20.25 20.25 -11.99
N LEU A 21 19.59 21.04 -11.13
CA LEU A 21 20.06 21.36 -9.77
C LEU A 21 19.83 20.19 -8.77
N MET A 22 18.96 19.24 -9.11
CA MET A 22 18.64 18.07 -8.27
C MET A 22 19.18 16.74 -8.83
N LYS A 23 20.09 16.77 -9.80
CA LYS A 23 20.68 15.55 -10.32
C LYS A 23 21.57 14.91 -9.26
N LYS A 24 21.01 13.97 -8.50
CA LYS A 24 21.81 13.13 -7.61
C LYS A 24 22.83 12.37 -8.46
N ALA A 25 24.08 12.31 -7.98
CA ALA A 25 25.11 11.53 -8.63
C ALA A 25 24.68 10.07 -8.78
N SER A 26 24.93 9.47 -9.93
CA SER A 26 24.63 8.08 -10.26
C SER A 26 25.91 7.22 -10.34
N MET A 27 25.78 5.89 -10.33
CA MET A 27 26.91 5.00 -10.60
C MET A 27 27.51 5.24 -11.98
N GLN A 28 26.74 5.76 -12.94
CA GLN A 28 27.24 6.11 -14.27
C GLN A 28 28.17 7.32 -14.20
N ASP A 29 27.84 8.34 -13.42
CA ASP A 29 28.68 9.53 -13.24
C ASP A 29 30.04 9.15 -12.62
N ILE A 30 30.06 8.19 -11.68
CA ILE A 30 31.30 7.64 -11.12
C ILE A 30 32.10 6.88 -12.20
N ALA A 31 31.41 6.05 -12.99
CA ALA A 31 32.02 5.26 -14.06
C ALA A 31 32.68 6.17 -15.10
N ASP A 32 31.97 7.20 -15.55
CA ASP A 32 32.44 8.19 -16.53
C ASP A 32 33.62 9.00 -15.97
N ALA A 33 33.56 9.43 -14.71
CA ALA A 33 34.59 10.18 -14.05
C ALA A 33 35.94 9.39 -13.88
N LEU A 34 35.82 8.06 -13.72
CA LEU A 34 36.99 7.18 -13.53
C LEU A 34 37.41 6.42 -14.79
N GLY A 35 36.66 6.52 -15.89
CA GLY A 35 36.95 5.81 -17.14
C GLY A 35 36.81 4.28 -17.02
N ILE A 36 35.92 3.77 -16.15
CA ILE A 36 35.68 2.34 -15.92
C ILE A 36 34.23 2.00 -16.21
N SER A 37 33.88 0.71 -16.30
CA SER A 37 32.49 0.29 -16.53
C SER A 37 31.61 0.51 -15.29
N LYS A 38 30.31 0.80 -15.49
CA LYS A 38 29.31 0.86 -14.41
C LYS A 38 29.30 -0.44 -13.59
N ASN A 39 29.54 -1.59 -14.23
CA ASN A 39 29.65 -2.88 -13.54
C ASN A 39 30.87 -2.92 -12.61
N SER A 40 32.01 -2.38 -13.03
CA SER A 40 33.21 -2.27 -12.19
C SER A 40 32.97 -1.37 -10.98
N VAL A 41 32.26 -0.25 -11.17
CA VAL A 41 31.84 0.63 -10.06
C VAL A 41 30.96 -0.13 -9.08
N SER A 42 29.93 -0.82 -9.57
CA SER A 42 29.04 -1.63 -8.73
C SER A 42 29.78 -2.71 -7.95
N GLN A 43 30.71 -3.43 -8.60
CA GLN A 43 31.53 -4.46 -7.93
C GLN A 43 32.47 -3.85 -6.89
N ALA A 44 33.08 -2.70 -7.19
CA ALA A 44 33.98 -1.99 -6.27
C ALA A 44 33.25 -1.50 -5.01
N LEU A 45 32.08 -0.86 -5.17
CA LEU A 45 31.28 -0.35 -4.07
C LEU A 45 30.77 -1.48 -3.16
N ARG A 46 30.43 -2.64 -3.75
CA ARG A 46 29.97 -3.85 -3.02
C ARG A 46 31.11 -4.74 -2.52
N ASN A 47 32.33 -4.28 -2.58
CA ASN A 47 33.53 -5.02 -2.15
C ASN A 47 33.71 -6.42 -2.77
N LYS A 48 33.11 -6.72 -3.95
CA LYS A 48 33.15 -8.04 -4.59
C LYS A 48 34.54 -8.40 -5.10
N PRO A 49 34.90 -9.71 -5.18
CA PRO A 49 36.10 -10.17 -5.84
C PRO A 49 36.07 -9.83 -7.36
N GLY A 50 37.21 -9.60 -7.94
CA GLY A 50 37.34 -9.23 -9.37
C GLY A 50 37.73 -7.77 -9.63
N VAL A 51 37.75 -6.93 -8.60
CA VAL A 51 38.22 -5.55 -8.65
C VAL A 51 39.35 -5.37 -7.63
N SER A 52 40.45 -4.74 -8.05
CA SER A 52 41.62 -4.51 -7.18
C SER A 52 41.29 -3.60 -6.00
N GLN A 53 41.98 -3.75 -4.87
CA GLN A 53 41.78 -2.88 -3.71
C GLN A 53 42.02 -1.40 -4.01
N GLN A 54 42.97 -1.13 -4.91
CA GLN A 54 43.26 0.22 -5.35
C GLN A 54 42.10 0.82 -6.13
N THR A 55 41.48 0.04 -7.03
CA THR A 55 40.31 0.47 -7.80
C THR A 55 39.10 0.66 -6.89
N LYS A 56 38.92 -0.24 -5.89
CA LYS A 56 37.84 -0.09 -4.87
C LYS A 56 37.97 1.23 -4.11
N GLN A 57 39.19 1.60 -3.71
CA GLN A 57 39.42 2.85 -2.99
C GLN A 57 39.20 4.08 -3.86
N LEU A 58 39.60 4.03 -5.13
CA LEU A 58 39.39 5.12 -6.09
C LEU A 58 37.88 5.35 -6.33
N VAL A 59 37.09 4.27 -6.48
CA VAL A 59 35.66 4.35 -6.67
C VAL A 59 34.96 4.92 -5.44
N LYS A 60 35.36 4.49 -4.23
CA LYS A 60 34.82 5.03 -2.97
C LYS A 60 35.08 6.51 -2.83
N ASN A 61 36.33 6.95 -3.02
CA ASN A 61 36.71 8.35 -2.93
C ASN A 61 35.92 9.21 -3.95
N LYS A 62 35.69 8.70 -5.19
CA LYS A 62 34.95 9.42 -6.22
C LYS A 62 33.46 9.45 -5.91
N ALA A 63 32.89 8.38 -5.34
CA ALA A 63 31.51 8.35 -4.88
C ALA A 63 31.28 9.40 -3.79
N ASP A 64 32.19 9.49 -2.80
CA ASP A 64 32.12 10.48 -1.71
C ASP A 64 32.25 11.92 -2.26
N GLU A 65 33.16 12.13 -3.22
CA GLU A 65 33.37 13.44 -3.90
C GLU A 65 32.12 13.91 -4.65
N LEU A 66 31.41 12.99 -5.30
CA LEU A 66 30.20 13.27 -6.07
C LEU A 66 28.91 13.26 -5.20
N GLY A 67 29.05 12.96 -3.92
CA GLY A 67 27.89 12.81 -3.01
C GLY A 67 27.02 11.59 -3.31
N TYR A 68 27.58 10.57 -4.01
CA TYR A 68 26.89 9.32 -4.26
C TYR A 68 26.89 8.45 -3.00
N ARG A 69 25.70 8.17 -2.46
CA ARG A 69 25.56 7.29 -1.29
C ARG A 69 25.65 5.82 -1.72
N TYR A 70 26.60 5.11 -1.15
CA TYR A 70 26.78 3.66 -1.34
C TYR A 70 27.02 2.99 0.01
N GLN A 71 26.55 1.75 0.13
CA GLN A 71 26.86 0.93 1.30
C GLN A 71 28.18 0.20 1.11
N THR A 72 29.04 0.34 2.09
CA THR A 72 30.23 -0.51 2.22
C THR A 72 29.76 -1.82 2.89
N VAL A 73 29.48 -2.85 2.09
CA VAL A 73 29.28 -4.19 2.65
C VAL A 73 30.61 -4.68 3.21
N THR A 74 30.82 -4.47 4.50
CA THR A 74 31.80 -5.22 5.29
C THR A 74 31.13 -6.56 5.64
N GLU A 75 31.85 -7.67 5.58
CA GLU A 75 31.32 -9.04 5.79
C GLU A 75 30.58 -9.27 7.13
N ASP A 76 30.58 -8.29 8.04
CA ASP A 76 29.98 -8.36 9.39
C ASP A 76 28.87 -7.31 9.65
N THR A 77 28.47 -6.47 8.68
CA THR A 77 27.44 -5.46 8.96
C THR A 77 26.06 -5.99 8.60
N THR A 78 25.29 -6.34 9.60
CA THR A 78 23.87 -6.66 9.46
C THR A 78 23.11 -5.41 8.99
N MET A 79 22.42 -5.48 7.85
CA MET A 79 21.54 -4.39 7.39
C MET A 79 20.46 -4.12 8.43
N SER A 80 20.06 -2.87 8.57
CA SER A 80 18.95 -2.49 9.45
C SER A 80 17.86 -1.73 8.69
N PHE A 81 16.62 -2.18 8.84
CA PHE A 81 15.44 -1.55 8.27
C PHE A 81 14.56 -0.98 9.38
N LEU A 82 13.86 0.10 9.07
CA LEU A 82 12.85 0.70 9.94
C LEU A 82 11.47 0.51 9.33
N LEU A 83 10.56 -0.15 10.04
CA LEU A 83 9.15 -0.23 9.69
C LEU A 83 8.39 0.83 10.47
N MET A 84 7.79 1.77 9.75
CA MET A 84 7.00 2.87 10.29
C MET A 84 5.53 2.62 10.03
N ALA A 85 4.68 2.77 11.04
CA ALA A 85 3.23 2.64 10.91
C ALA A 85 2.51 3.49 11.95
N THR A 86 1.27 3.90 11.66
CA THR A 86 0.41 4.61 12.61
C THR A 86 -0.03 3.71 13.77
N GLU A 87 -0.45 4.30 14.89
CA GLU A 87 -1.08 3.58 16.01
C GLU A 87 -2.28 2.77 15.52
N PHE A 88 -3.07 3.33 14.61
CA PHE A 88 -4.18 2.62 13.96
C PHE A 88 -3.70 1.33 13.30
N ALA A 89 -2.68 1.38 12.45
CA ALA A 89 -2.17 0.21 11.75
C ALA A 89 -1.66 -0.87 12.72
N PHE A 90 -0.91 -0.49 13.76
CA PHE A 90 -0.45 -1.44 14.77
C PHE A 90 -1.58 -2.02 15.64
N SER A 91 -2.71 -1.32 15.79
CA SER A 91 -3.88 -1.83 16.50
C SER A 91 -4.65 -2.89 15.71
N GLN A 92 -4.57 -2.86 14.36
CA GLN A 92 -5.25 -3.81 13.47
C GLN A 92 -4.43 -5.11 13.30
N THR A 93 -4.33 -5.88 14.37
CA THR A 93 -3.44 -7.05 14.47
C THR A 93 -3.74 -8.16 13.47
N SER A 94 -5.01 -8.36 13.10
CA SER A 94 -5.45 -9.40 12.16
C SER A 94 -5.26 -9.06 10.68
N PHE A 95 -4.95 -7.80 10.35
CA PHE A 95 -4.62 -7.38 9.01
C PHE A 95 -3.15 -6.91 8.94
N PHE A 96 -2.86 -5.72 9.46
CA PHE A 96 -1.50 -5.19 9.42
C PHE A 96 -0.51 -5.98 10.27
N GLY A 97 -0.96 -6.56 11.39
CA GLY A 97 -0.11 -7.43 12.22
C GLY A 97 0.40 -8.67 11.48
N GLU A 98 -0.40 -9.27 10.59
CA GLU A 98 0.07 -10.40 9.75
C GLU A 98 1.13 -9.95 8.74
N ILE A 99 1.01 -8.74 8.16
CA ILE A 99 2.02 -8.16 7.27
C ILE A 99 3.33 -7.92 8.03
N VAL A 100 3.26 -7.29 9.21
CA VAL A 100 4.43 -7.02 10.07
C VAL A 100 5.14 -8.32 10.42
N LYS A 101 4.43 -9.30 10.96
CA LYS A 101 4.97 -10.62 11.31
C LYS A 101 5.64 -11.33 10.14
N SER A 102 5.07 -11.21 8.95
CA SER A 102 5.65 -11.79 7.75
C SER A 102 6.90 -11.02 7.29
N ALA A 103 6.89 -9.69 7.37
CA ALA A 103 8.06 -8.86 7.09
C ALA A 103 9.21 -9.15 8.08
N GLU A 104 8.92 -9.26 9.38
CA GLU A 104 9.91 -9.67 10.41
C GLU A 104 10.53 -11.03 10.10
N SER A 105 9.69 -12.02 9.76
CA SER A 105 10.16 -13.35 9.38
C SER A 105 11.03 -13.33 8.11
N ALA A 106 10.68 -12.50 7.14
CA ALA A 106 11.45 -12.33 5.91
C ALA A 106 12.78 -11.60 6.17
N ALA A 107 12.77 -10.56 6.98
CA ALA A 107 13.97 -9.82 7.41
C ALA A 107 14.94 -10.76 8.17
N GLN A 108 14.44 -11.55 9.10
CA GLN A 108 15.24 -12.53 9.84
C GLN A 108 15.92 -13.55 8.91
N ARG A 109 15.18 -14.09 7.93
CA ARG A 109 15.75 -15.02 6.93
C ARG A 109 16.83 -14.38 6.06
N ALA A 110 16.74 -13.08 5.84
CA ALA A 110 17.71 -12.30 5.07
C ALA A 110 18.85 -11.72 5.94
N HIS A 111 18.91 -12.03 7.24
CA HIS A 111 19.85 -11.48 8.21
C HIS A 111 19.80 -9.95 8.28
N ILE A 112 18.58 -9.39 8.25
CA ILE A 112 18.30 -7.97 8.38
C ILE A 112 17.68 -7.71 9.75
N LYS A 113 18.17 -6.70 10.45
CA LYS A 113 17.51 -6.17 11.64
C LYS A 113 16.32 -5.33 11.21
N LEU A 114 15.12 -5.64 11.70
CA LEU A 114 13.92 -4.85 11.45
C LEU A 114 13.46 -4.21 12.77
N ASP A 115 13.58 -2.90 12.87
CA ASP A 115 13.03 -2.13 13.97
C ASP A 115 11.66 -1.55 13.59
N THR A 116 10.81 -1.31 14.57
CA THR A 116 9.48 -0.70 14.36
C THR A 116 9.42 0.69 14.99
N TYR A 117 8.70 1.61 14.32
CA TYR A 117 8.47 2.96 14.80
C TYR A 117 7.00 3.35 14.67
N THR A 118 6.37 3.73 15.77
CA THR A 118 4.97 4.12 15.79
C THR A 118 4.82 5.60 15.48
N LEU A 119 4.02 5.90 14.46
CA LEU A 119 3.65 7.25 14.08
C LEU A 119 2.41 7.68 14.88
N THR A 120 2.63 8.45 15.95
CA THR A 120 1.54 9.06 16.72
C THR A 120 1.04 10.32 16.04
N ASP A 121 -0.16 10.79 16.39
CA ASP A 121 -0.71 12.04 15.87
C ASP A 121 0.21 13.23 16.17
N GLU A 122 0.87 13.26 17.33
CA GLU A 122 1.81 14.30 17.68
C GLU A 122 3.02 14.32 16.73
N ILE A 123 3.61 13.15 16.44
CA ILE A 123 4.73 13.01 15.51
C ILE A 123 4.34 13.50 14.11
N LEU A 124 3.16 13.12 13.64
CA LEU A 124 2.65 13.49 12.32
C LEU A 124 2.34 15.00 12.23
N GLN A 125 1.73 15.59 13.25
CA GLN A 125 1.42 17.02 13.30
C GLN A 125 2.67 17.89 13.38
N GLN A 126 3.66 17.47 14.16
CA GLN A 126 4.92 18.20 14.33
C GLN A 126 5.97 17.84 13.29
N MET A 127 5.69 16.91 12.39
CA MET A 127 6.60 16.45 11.34
C MET A 127 7.95 15.97 11.86
N ILE A 128 7.96 15.26 13.02
CA ILE A 128 9.18 14.81 13.69
C ILE A 128 9.65 13.50 13.07
N LEU A 129 10.85 13.50 12.47
CA LEU A 129 11.51 12.26 12.03
C LEU A 129 12.12 11.52 13.22
N PRO A 130 12.19 10.16 13.14
CA PRO A 130 12.90 9.37 14.17
C PRO A 130 14.32 9.84 14.37
N GLU A 131 14.76 9.90 15.64
CA GLU A 131 16.18 10.05 15.93
C GLU A 131 16.96 8.92 15.24
N HIS A 132 18.14 9.24 14.73
CA HIS A 132 18.98 8.27 14.03
C HIS A 132 18.38 7.61 12.78
N ILE A 133 17.34 8.20 12.14
CA ILE A 133 16.76 7.66 10.92
C ILE A 133 17.81 7.39 9.83
N ASN A 134 18.89 8.18 9.80
CA ASN A 134 19.99 8.04 8.83
C ASN A 134 20.90 6.81 9.08
N GLU A 135 20.72 6.10 10.17
CA GLU A 135 21.46 4.87 10.47
C GLU A 135 20.81 3.65 9.84
N TYR A 136 19.56 3.77 9.35
CA TYR A 136 18.87 2.70 8.67
C TYR A 136 19.21 2.65 7.18
N ASP A 137 19.33 1.43 6.66
CA ASP A 137 19.64 1.15 5.26
C ASP A 137 18.42 1.26 4.36
N GLY A 138 17.21 1.12 4.93
CA GLY A 138 15.95 1.23 4.23
C GLY A 138 14.76 1.40 5.17
N ILE A 139 13.67 1.94 4.63
CA ILE A 139 12.46 2.25 5.38
C ILE A 139 11.24 1.59 4.71
N LEU A 140 10.43 0.92 5.50
CA LEU A 140 9.10 0.44 5.14
C LEU A 140 8.06 1.37 5.78
N VAL A 141 7.09 1.85 5.01
CA VAL A 141 5.94 2.62 5.53
C VAL A 141 4.69 1.79 5.31
N LEU A 142 4.06 1.38 6.39
CA LEU A 142 2.90 0.49 6.38
C LEU A 142 1.62 1.28 6.61
N SER A 143 0.60 1.01 5.77
CA SER A 143 -0.71 1.65 5.82
C SER A 143 -0.69 3.12 5.37
N HIS A 144 -1.88 3.71 5.25
CA HIS A 144 -2.01 5.13 4.94
C HIS A 144 -1.53 6.01 6.10
N SER A 145 -0.94 7.13 5.77
CA SER A 145 -0.49 8.14 6.72
C SER A 145 -0.45 9.51 6.03
N ASN A 146 -0.03 10.53 6.75
CA ASN A 146 0.12 11.87 6.21
C ASN A 146 1.16 11.88 5.06
N ASN A 147 0.71 12.21 3.84
CA ASN A 147 1.57 12.22 2.64
C ASN A 147 2.74 13.19 2.75
N ASP A 148 2.56 14.34 3.41
CA ASP A 148 3.66 15.30 3.56
C ASP A 148 4.74 14.77 4.51
N TYR A 149 4.35 14.02 5.54
CA TYR A 149 5.29 13.30 6.39
C TYR A 149 6.06 12.23 5.61
N ILE A 150 5.36 11.44 4.78
CA ILE A 150 6.01 10.42 3.93
C ILE A 150 6.97 11.07 2.92
N LYS A 151 6.59 12.22 2.32
CA LYS A 151 7.50 13.01 1.47
C LYS A 151 8.77 13.43 2.20
N GLN A 152 8.64 13.84 3.47
CA GLN A 152 9.80 14.18 4.30
C GLN A 152 10.71 12.96 4.55
N VAL A 153 10.12 11.78 4.81
CA VAL A 153 10.87 10.52 4.94
C VAL A 153 11.60 10.21 3.63
N ILE A 154 10.92 10.29 2.47
CA ILE A 154 11.53 10.07 1.15
C ILE A 154 12.66 11.08 0.88
N ALA A 155 12.50 12.33 1.31
CA ALA A 155 13.50 13.39 1.13
C ALA A 155 14.82 13.14 1.91
N THR A 156 14.84 12.22 2.89
CA THR A 156 16.09 11.77 3.53
C THR A 156 17.06 11.11 2.55
N GLY A 157 16.53 10.59 1.44
CA GLY A 157 17.29 9.86 0.43
C GLY A 157 17.56 8.40 0.81
N ILE A 158 17.06 7.91 1.94
CA ILE A 158 17.06 6.50 2.30
C ILE A 158 16.02 5.80 1.40
N PRO A 159 16.31 4.61 0.86
CA PRO A 159 15.32 3.83 0.11
C PRO A 159 14.04 3.58 0.92
N VAL A 160 12.87 3.87 0.31
CA VAL A 160 11.56 3.68 0.94
C VAL A 160 10.72 2.71 0.10
N THR A 161 10.00 1.83 0.77
CA THR A 161 8.94 1.01 0.16
C THR A 161 7.65 1.18 0.95
N LEU A 162 6.57 1.56 0.26
CA LEU A 162 5.23 1.70 0.83
C LEU A 162 4.51 0.34 0.82
N ILE A 163 3.72 0.06 1.85
CA ILE A 163 2.93 -1.17 1.97
C ILE A 163 1.48 -0.79 2.20
N ASP A 164 0.59 -1.23 1.34
CA ASP A 164 -0.85 -0.94 1.34
C ASP A 164 -1.17 0.57 1.33
N HIS A 165 -0.26 1.34 0.76
CA HIS A 165 -0.42 2.78 0.56
C HIS A 165 0.29 3.25 -0.70
N HIS A 166 -0.30 4.21 -1.40
CA HIS A 166 0.32 4.94 -2.50
C HIS A 166 -0.35 6.30 -2.70
N ASP A 167 0.38 7.20 -3.30
CA ASP A 167 -0.14 8.48 -3.79
C ASP A 167 0.71 8.91 -5.00
N PRO A 168 0.15 9.55 -6.03
CA PRO A 168 0.90 10.01 -7.20
C PRO A 168 2.08 10.92 -6.88
N GLU A 169 2.05 11.61 -5.74
CA GLU A 169 3.12 12.52 -5.30
C GLU A 169 4.22 11.81 -4.49
N LEU A 170 4.04 10.53 -4.12
CA LEU A 170 5.01 9.76 -3.35
C LEU A 170 5.92 8.96 -4.28
N LEU A 171 7.16 9.42 -4.44
CA LEU A 171 8.15 8.81 -5.32
C LEU A 171 8.86 7.65 -4.61
N ALA A 172 8.14 6.57 -4.33
CA ALA A 172 8.66 5.35 -3.69
C ALA A 172 8.02 4.10 -4.30
N ASP A 173 8.71 2.95 -4.20
CA ASP A 173 8.11 1.67 -4.56
C ASP A 173 6.93 1.36 -3.64
N ALA A 174 5.91 0.67 -4.17
CA ALA A 174 4.74 0.30 -3.39
C ALA A 174 4.32 -1.16 -3.62
N ILE A 175 3.86 -1.81 -2.54
CA ILE A 175 3.23 -3.12 -2.56
C ILE A 175 1.77 -2.96 -2.16
N LEU A 176 0.87 -3.30 -3.05
CA LEU A 176 -0.55 -2.99 -2.96
C LEU A 176 -1.41 -4.23 -3.17
N SER A 177 -2.64 -4.17 -2.70
CA SER A 177 -3.71 -5.08 -3.14
C SER A 177 -4.29 -4.59 -4.47
N LYS A 178 -4.70 -5.50 -5.34
CA LYS A 178 -5.42 -5.16 -6.58
C LYS A 178 -6.90 -4.89 -6.26
N ASN A 179 -7.14 -3.82 -5.50
CA ASN A 179 -8.43 -3.49 -4.88
C ASN A 179 -9.58 -3.38 -5.88
N THR A 180 -9.38 -2.63 -6.98
CA THR A 180 -10.41 -2.42 -8.01
C THR A 180 -10.87 -3.72 -8.64
N ASP A 181 -9.94 -4.61 -9.02
CA ASP A 181 -10.27 -5.88 -9.68
C ASP A 181 -10.88 -6.87 -8.69
N GLY A 182 -10.40 -6.92 -7.45
CA GLY A 182 -10.97 -7.78 -6.41
C GLY A 182 -12.41 -7.41 -6.10
N THR A 183 -12.69 -6.11 -5.94
CA THR A 183 -14.07 -5.62 -5.73
C THR A 183 -14.94 -5.87 -6.95
N PHE A 184 -14.42 -5.65 -8.16
CA PHE A 184 -15.14 -5.96 -9.38
C PHE A 184 -15.58 -7.44 -9.42
N GLN A 185 -14.70 -8.36 -9.06
CA GLN A 185 -15.04 -9.79 -9.01
C GLN A 185 -16.12 -10.09 -7.95
N ALA A 186 -16.03 -9.47 -6.78
CA ALA A 186 -17.01 -9.62 -5.70
C ALA A 186 -18.41 -9.19 -6.13
N ILE A 187 -18.51 -8.00 -6.73
CA ILE A 187 -19.80 -7.47 -7.21
C ILE A 187 -20.33 -8.29 -8.39
N SER A 188 -19.46 -8.70 -9.30
CA SER A 188 -19.86 -9.59 -10.43
C SER A 188 -20.40 -10.93 -9.93
N LEU A 189 -19.85 -11.50 -8.83
CA LEU A 189 -20.41 -12.70 -8.18
C LEU A 189 -21.85 -12.46 -7.70
N LEU A 190 -22.11 -11.36 -7.01
CA LEU A 190 -23.46 -11.01 -6.53
C LEU A 190 -24.44 -10.89 -7.69
N ILE A 191 -24.05 -10.17 -8.74
CA ILE A 191 -24.89 -9.97 -9.95
C ILE A 191 -25.17 -11.30 -10.66
N ALA A 192 -24.15 -12.16 -10.82
CA ALA A 192 -24.31 -13.48 -11.45
C ALA A 192 -25.26 -14.40 -10.67
N ASN A 193 -25.47 -14.15 -9.38
CA ASN A 193 -26.44 -14.85 -8.53
C ASN A 193 -27.78 -14.12 -8.38
N GLY A 194 -28.08 -13.18 -9.29
CA GLY A 194 -29.39 -12.56 -9.45
C GLY A 194 -29.66 -11.33 -8.58
N MET A 195 -28.67 -10.83 -7.87
CA MET A 195 -28.79 -9.61 -7.06
C MET A 195 -28.73 -8.38 -7.95
N LYS A 196 -29.70 -7.47 -7.80
CA LYS A 196 -29.87 -6.29 -8.65
C LYS A 196 -29.64 -4.99 -7.89
N ARG A 197 -30.03 -4.97 -6.61
CA ARG A 197 -29.77 -3.86 -5.69
C ARG A 197 -28.62 -4.22 -4.78
N ILE A 198 -27.45 -3.60 -4.99
CA ILE A 198 -26.22 -3.89 -4.24
C ILE A 198 -25.77 -2.61 -3.58
N GLY A 199 -25.71 -2.60 -2.25
CA GLY A 199 -25.20 -1.47 -1.49
C GLY A 199 -23.68 -1.53 -1.27
N PHE A 200 -23.11 -0.37 -0.93
CA PHE A 200 -21.70 -0.20 -0.60
C PHE A 200 -21.55 0.45 0.78
N ILE A 201 -20.62 -0.05 1.61
CA ILE A 201 -20.30 0.53 2.91
C ILE A 201 -18.79 0.71 3.05
N GLY A 202 -18.36 1.97 3.27
CA GLY A 202 -16.97 2.32 3.59
C GLY A 202 -16.63 3.76 3.26
N ASP A 203 -15.90 4.43 4.15
CA ASP A 203 -15.46 5.81 3.94
C ASP A 203 -14.39 5.89 2.84
N THR A 204 -14.77 6.43 1.68
CA THR A 204 -13.88 6.53 0.51
C THR A 204 -12.77 7.57 0.68
N SER A 205 -12.84 8.42 1.68
CA SER A 205 -11.81 9.40 2.02
C SER A 205 -10.75 8.85 2.96
N PHE A 206 -11.02 7.71 3.61
CA PHE A 206 -10.15 7.12 4.62
C PHE A 206 -8.79 6.67 4.07
N SER A 207 -8.78 5.99 2.92
CA SER A 207 -7.55 5.51 2.29
C SER A 207 -7.68 5.35 0.77
N PRO A 208 -6.57 5.37 0.01
CA PRO A 208 -6.57 5.03 -1.41
C PRO A 208 -7.18 3.66 -1.70
N SER A 209 -6.94 2.65 -0.85
CA SER A 209 -7.48 1.30 -0.99
C SER A 209 -9.02 1.29 -0.96
N TYR A 210 -9.64 2.06 -0.07
CA TYR A 210 -11.11 2.14 0.01
C TYR A 210 -11.70 2.84 -1.22
N LEU A 211 -11.07 3.91 -1.69
CA LEU A 211 -11.46 4.59 -2.93
C LEU A 211 -11.34 3.66 -4.15
N GLU A 212 -10.29 2.85 -4.23
CA GLU A 212 -10.10 1.87 -5.29
C GLU A 212 -11.17 0.76 -5.25
N ARG A 213 -11.54 0.30 -4.05
CA ARG A 213 -12.64 -0.67 -3.84
C ARG A 213 -13.96 -0.08 -4.32
N HIS A 214 -14.24 1.18 -4.01
CA HIS A 214 -15.42 1.89 -4.49
C HIS A 214 -15.43 2.03 -6.03
N ARG A 215 -14.30 2.33 -6.65
CA ARG A 215 -14.17 2.35 -8.12
C ARG A 215 -14.44 0.98 -8.74
N GLY A 216 -13.99 -0.10 -8.09
CA GLY A 216 -14.28 -1.47 -8.52
C GLY A 216 -15.78 -1.81 -8.46
N TYR A 217 -16.46 -1.36 -7.39
CA TYR A 217 -17.91 -1.46 -7.23
C TYR A 217 -18.65 -0.76 -8.38
N HIS A 218 -18.37 0.51 -8.63
CA HIS A 218 -19.00 1.26 -9.72
C HIS A 218 -18.72 0.67 -11.10
N ARG A 219 -17.48 0.24 -11.34
CA ARG A 219 -17.11 -0.42 -12.59
C ARG A 219 -17.97 -1.67 -12.82
N ALA A 220 -18.14 -2.51 -11.82
CA ALA A 220 -18.94 -3.73 -11.95
C ALA A 220 -20.41 -3.42 -12.21
N LEU A 221 -21.03 -2.48 -11.49
CA LEU A 221 -22.41 -2.06 -11.75
C LEU A 221 -22.59 -1.56 -13.19
N ALA A 222 -21.69 -0.67 -13.64
CA ALA A 222 -21.73 -0.08 -14.98
C ALA A 222 -21.60 -1.14 -16.09
N GLU A 223 -20.62 -2.07 -15.97
CA GLU A 223 -20.42 -3.14 -16.97
C GLU A 223 -21.59 -4.12 -17.06
N HIS A 224 -22.36 -4.27 -15.96
CA HIS A 224 -23.55 -5.13 -15.95
C HIS A 224 -24.87 -4.36 -16.13
N GLY A 225 -24.82 -3.05 -16.41
CA GLY A 225 -26.01 -2.22 -16.67
C GLY A 225 -26.93 -2.02 -15.46
N ILE A 226 -26.37 -2.08 -14.24
CA ILE A 226 -27.09 -1.81 -12.98
C ILE A 226 -26.93 -0.34 -12.63
N SER A 227 -28.05 0.33 -12.32
CA SER A 227 -28.04 1.73 -11.90
C SER A 227 -27.48 1.88 -10.49
N GLN A 228 -26.74 2.97 -10.27
CA GLN A 228 -26.31 3.39 -8.95
C GLN A 228 -27.47 3.95 -8.14
N GLU A 229 -27.50 3.65 -6.84
CA GLU A 229 -28.49 4.14 -5.91
C GLU A 229 -27.79 4.81 -4.71
N PRO A 230 -27.66 6.15 -4.69
CA PRO A 230 -26.93 6.88 -3.65
C PRO A 230 -27.41 6.62 -2.21
N GLU A 231 -28.68 6.22 -2.04
CA GLU A 231 -29.25 5.95 -0.72
C GLU A 231 -28.60 4.75 -0.03
N ILE A 232 -28.10 3.79 -0.82
CA ILE A 232 -27.42 2.58 -0.34
C ILE A 232 -25.89 2.61 -0.57
N GLU A 233 -25.34 3.74 -1.00
CA GLU A 233 -23.91 4.00 -1.02
C GLU A 233 -23.51 4.80 0.23
N ILE A 234 -22.93 4.11 1.21
CA ILE A 234 -22.50 4.73 2.47
C ILE A 234 -20.99 4.97 2.37
N THR A 235 -20.62 6.13 1.84
CA THR A 235 -19.23 6.50 1.51
C THR A 235 -18.58 7.49 2.47
N GLU A 236 -19.37 7.99 3.43
CA GLU A 236 -18.93 8.92 4.47
C GLU A 236 -19.44 8.39 5.82
N ILE A 237 -18.63 7.58 6.51
CA ILE A 237 -19.04 6.95 7.75
C ILE A 237 -17.84 6.67 8.65
N GLU A 238 -17.99 7.04 9.93
CA GLU A 238 -17.07 6.56 10.96
C GLU A 238 -17.24 5.03 11.14
N GLU A 239 -16.14 4.30 11.20
CA GLU A 239 -16.15 2.84 11.39
C GLU A 239 -16.47 2.46 12.84
N SER A 240 -17.66 2.89 13.31
CA SER A 240 -18.21 2.57 14.61
C SER A 240 -19.58 1.91 14.49
N GLN A 241 -19.89 1.03 15.43
CA GLN A 241 -21.19 0.36 15.46
C GLN A 241 -22.35 1.37 15.55
N GLY A 242 -22.16 2.43 16.33
CA GLY A 242 -23.20 3.46 16.53
C GLY A 242 -23.50 4.22 15.24
N ALA A 243 -22.48 4.66 14.53
CA ALA A 243 -22.62 5.39 13.27
C ALA A 243 -23.25 4.50 12.20
N LEU A 244 -22.73 3.27 12.02
CA LEU A 244 -23.25 2.32 11.03
C LEU A 244 -24.72 1.97 11.30
N PHE A 245 -25.08 1.61 12.52
CA PHE A 245 -26.45 1.24 12.88
C PHE A 245 -27.43 2.41 12.71
N SER A 246 -27.02 3.64 13.04
CA SER A 246 -27.82 4.84 12.81
C SER A 246 -28.08 5.06 11.32
N ARG A 247 -27.06 4.91 10.48
CA ARG A 247 -27.19 5.09 9.04
C ARG A 247 -28.07 4.00 8.41
N LEU A 248 -27.90 2.74 8.80
CA LEU A 248 -28.71 1.61 8.30
C LEU A 248 -30.19 1.76 8.65
N LYS A 249 -30.53 2.30 9.84
CA LYS A 249 -31.92 2.57 10.23
C LYS A 249 -32.63 3.61 9.35
N SER A 250 -31.89 4.48 8.70
CA SER A 250 -32.45 5.50 7.80
C SER A 250 -32.75 4.98 6.38
N ILE A 251 -32.39 3.73 6.09
CA ILE A 251 -32.65 3.11 4.78
C ILE A 251 -34.06 2.51 4.80
N GLU A 252 -34.93 3.05 3.96
CA GLU A 252 -36.33 2.60 3.87
C GLU A 252 -36.45 1.18 3.31
N GLN A 253 -35.67 0.86 2.30
CA GLN A 253 -35.65 -0.44 1.65
C GLN A 253 -34.22 -0.99 1.57
N MET A 254 -33.97 -2.11 2.24
CA MET A 254 -32.66 -2.78 2.19
C MET A 254 -32.38 -3.33 0.79
N PRO A 255 -31.13 -3.32 0.33
CA PRO A 255 -30.72 -3.94 -0.93
C PRO A 255 -30.70 -5.47 -0.85
N ASP A 256 -30.55 -6.12 -2.00
CA ASP A 256 -30.39 -7.59 -2.09
C ASP A 256 -29.06 -8.06 -1.49
N ALA A 257 -28.05 -7.20 -1.56
CA ALA A 257 -26.72 -7.50 -1.04
C ALA A 257 -25.96 -6.23 -0.63
N TRP A 258 -24.96 -6.41 0.23
CA TRP A 258 -24.02 -5.38 0.64
C TRP A 258 -22.59 -5.80 0.35
N PHE A 259 -21.82 -4.86 -0.19
CA PHE A 259 -20.35 -4.93 -0.20
C PHE A 259 -19.80 -3.98 0.88
N CYS A 260 -18.97 -4.52 1.77
CA CYS A 260 -18.26 -3.74 2.78
C CYS A 260 -16.78 -3.63 2.42
N VAL A 261 -16.20 -2.43 2.55
CA VAL A 261 -14.78 -2.21 2.21
C VAL A 261 -13.82 -3.01 3.06
N ASN A 262 -14.22 -3.42 4.27
CA ASN A 262 -13.43 -4.28 5.15
C ASN A 262 -14.29 -5.26 5.94
N SER A 263 -13.63 -6.20 6.58
CA SER A 263 -14.27 -7.27 7.36
C SER A 263 -14.93 -6.79 8.66
N GLY A 264 -14.42 -5.72 9.27
CA GLY A 264 -14.97 -5.13 10.50
C GLY A 264 -16.36 -4.53 10.26
N LEU A 265 -16.51 -3.73 9.22
CA LEU A 265 -17.81 -3.19 8.80
C LEU A 265 -18.79 -4.29 8.42
N ALA A 266 -18.32 -5.33 7.72
CA ALA A 266 -19.17 -6.47 7.35
C ALA A 266 -19.67 -7.25 8.59
N PHE A 267 -18.83 -7.43 9.60
CA PHE A 267 -19.21 -8.08 10.85
C PHE A 267 -20.26 -7.27 11.62
N MET A 268 -20.08 -5.95 11.71
CA MET A 268 -21.07 -5.04 12.31
C MET A 268 -22.38 -5.04 11.54
N LEU A 269 -22.33 -5.00 10.20
CA LEU A 269 -23.50 -5.11 9.34
C LEU A 269 -24.25 -6.43 9.54
N ASN A 270 -23.54 -7.57 9.57
CA ASN A 270 -24.12 -8.88 9.83
C ASN A 270 -24.90 -8.90 11.16
N SER A 271 -24.30 -8.35 12.22
CA SER A 271 -24.92 -8.24 13.53
C SER A 271 -26.18 -7.36 13.51
N TYR A 272 -26.14 -6.23 12.79
CA TYR A 272 -27.29 -5.35 12.64
C TYR A 272 -28.45 -6.04 11.92
N LEU A 273 -28.18 -6.63 10.76
CA LEU A 273 -29.23 -7.26 9.94
C LEU A 273 -29.91 -8.41 10.67
N GLN A 274 -29.16 -9.25 11.36
CA GLN A 274 -29.74 -10.33 12.18
C GLN A 274 -30.58 -9.77 13.33
N SER A 275 -30.15 -8.71 13.99
CA SER A 275 -30.92 -8.07 15.05
C SER A 275 -32.19 -7.40 14.53
N ALA A 276 -32.23 -6.99 13.28
CA ALA A 276 -33.37 -6.45 12.56
C ALA A 276 -34.30 -7.53 11.97
N GLY A 277 -33.98 -8.82 12.15
CA GLY A 277 -34.81 -9.96 11.73
C GLY A 277 -34.51 -10.47 10.30
N TYR A 278 -33.48 -9.99 9.63
CA TYR A 278 -33.07 -10.50 8.31
C TYR A 278 -32.28 -11.79 8.44
N THR A 279 -32.52 -12.71 7.53
CA THR A 279 -31.77 -13.96 7.37
C THR A 279 -30.67 -13.79 6.33
N ILE A 280 -29.43 -14.12 6.68
CA ILE A 280 -28.28 -14.10 5.77
C ILE A 280 -27.94 -15.55 5.44
N PRO A 281 -27.85 -15.89 4.16
CA PRO A 281 -27.90 -15.05 2.95
C PRO A 281 -29.29 -14.93 2.30
N ASP A 282 -30.34 -15.52 2.84
CA ASP A 282 -31.63 -15.74 2.15
C ASP A 282 -32.35 -14.42 1.82
N ASP A 283 -32.43 -13.50 2.79
CA ASP A 283 -33.00 -12.17 2.59
C ASP A 283 -31.98 -11.18 2.02
N ILE A 284 -30.77 -11.17 2.58
CA ILE A 284 -29.71 -10.22 2.22
C ILE A 284 -28.36 -10.95 2.18
N SER A 285 -27.61 -10.78 1.11
CA SER A 285 -26.24 -11.29 1.03
C SER A 285 -25.22 -10.26 1.51
N ILE A 286 -24.09 -10.74 2.06
CA ILE A 286 -22.98 -9.89 2.50
C ILE A 286 -21.68 -10.39 1.91
N ILE A 287 -20.92 -9.48 1.33
CA ILE A 287 -19.54 -9.72 0.87
C ILE A 287 -18.63 -8.58 1.32
N CYS A 288 -17.39 -8.85 1.65
CA CYS A 288 -16.45 -7.82 2.08
C CYS A 288 -15.06 -7.99 1.46
N PHE A 289 -14.26 -6.96 1.59
CA PHE A 289 -12.82 -7.07 1.43
C PHE A 289 -12.17 -7.49 2.75
N ASP A 290 -11.00 -8.10 2.65
CA ASP A 290 -10.15 -8.65 3.70
C ASP A 290 -10.72 -9.92 4.38
N GLU A 291 -9.83 -10.87 4.67
CA GLU A 291 -10.11 -12.02 5.53
C GLU A 291 -9.41 -11.84 6.87
N THR A 292 -10.21 -11.69 7.95
CA THR A 292 -9.72 -11.55 9.32
C THR A 292 -10.51 -12.51 10.24
N GLU A 293 -10.27 -12.44 11.56
CA GLU A 293 -11.10 -13.14 12.52
C GLU A 293 -12.58 -12.77 12.41
N PHE A 294 -12.92 -11.54 12.05
CA PHE A 294 -14.31 -11.08 11.89
C PHE A 294 -15.06 -11.88 10.84
N THR A 295 -14.44 -12.19 9.69
CA THR A 295 -15.09 -13.00 8.65
C THR A 295 -15.30 -14.45 9.10
N ARG A 296 -14.40 -14.98 9.91
CA ARG A 296 -14.44 -16.36 10.41
C ARG A 296 -15.42 -16.53 11.58
N MET A 297 -15.56 -15.51 12.44
CA MET A 297 -16.44 -15.52 13.60
C MET A 297 -17.89 -15.20 13.25
N ALA A 298 -18.16 -14.53 12.14
CA ALA A 298 -19.52 -14.24 11.69
C ALA A 298 -20.29 -15.54 11.40
N ILE A 299 -21.59 -15.52 11.70
CA ILE A 299 -22.53 -16.59 11.38
C ILE A 299 -23.64 -16.00 10.50
N PRO A 300 -23.76 -16.46 9.24
CA PRO A 300 -22.84 -17.37 8.54
C PRO A 300 -21.46 -16.74 8.30
N ARG A 301 -20.42 -17.57 8.06
CA ARG A 301 -19.08 -17.09 7.70
C ARG A 301 -19.16 -16.18 6.48
N LEU A 302 -18.45 -15.03 6.52
CA LEU A 302 -18.55 -14.02 5.47
C LEU A 302 -17.71 -14.38 4.24
N THR A 303 -18.34 -14.33 3.07
CA THR A 303 -17.70 -14.34 1.76
C THR A 303 -16.84 -13.09 1.64
N ASN A 304 -15.60 -13.25 1.17
CA ASN A 304 -14.65 -12.15 1.17
C ASN A 304 -13.67 -12.20 -0.01
N VAL A 305 -13.07 -11.04 -0.27
CA VAL A 305 -11.92 -10.87 -1.18
C VAL A 305 -10.69 -10.71 -0.30
N ALA A 306 -9.74 -11.64 -0.37
CA ALA A 306 -8.59 -11.68 0.51
C ALA A 306 -7.27 -11.53 -0.24
N THR A 307 -6.45 -10.55 0.15
CA THR A 307 -5.06 -10.45 -0.30
C THR A 307 -4.17 -11.34 0.55
N ASN A 308 -3.19 -11.98 -0.07
CA ASN A 308 -2.18 -12.76 0.65
C ASN A 308 -1.23 -11.83 1.42
N LEU A 309 -1.56 -11.58 2.71
CA LEU A 309 -0.82 -10.66 3.59
C LEU A 309 0.57 -11.19 3.93
N GLU A 310 0.72 -12.52 4.05
CA GLU A 310 2.04 -13.13 4.26
C GLU A 310 2.97 -12.84 3.08
N PHE A 311 2.48 -13.03 1.86
CA PHE A 311 3.24 -12.70 0.67
C PHE A 311 3.54 -11.20 0.55
N MET A 312 2.61 -10.33 0.97
CA MET A 312 2.79 -8.88 0.97
C MET A 312 3.97 -8.46 1.84
N GLY A 313 4.07 -8.95 3.07
CA GLY A 313 5.19 -8.67 3.96
C GLY A 313 6.54 -9.19 3.42
N GLN A 314 6.57 -10.41 2.84
CA GLN A 314 7.77 -10.95 2.20
C GLN A 314 8.19 -10.12 0.98
N LEU A 315 7.23 -9.68 0.18
CA LEU A 315 7.47 -8.90 -1.03
C LEU A 315 8.03 -7.51 -0.67
N ALA A 316 7.54 -6.91 0.42
CA ALA A 316 8.03 -5.62 0.90
C ALA A 316 9.54 -5.64 1.23
N ILE A 317 9.99 -6.64 1.98
CA ILE A 317 11.42 -6.82 2.28
C ILE A 317 12.25 -7.04 1.00
N ARG A 318 11.75 -7.88 0.08
CA ARG A 318 12.45 -8.14 -1.20
C ARG A 318 12.54 -6.89 -2.07
N THR A 319 11.47 -6.10 -2.15
CA THR A 319 11.42 -4.87 -2.95
C THR A 319 12.36 -3.82 -2.38
N LEU A 320 12.38 -3.64 -1.06
CA LEU A 320 13.29 -2.70 -0.41
C LEU A 320 14.76 -3.12 -0.60
N LEU A 321 15.09 -4.40 -0.43
CA LEU A 321 16.42 -4.95 -0.74
C LEU A 321 16.81 -4.74 -2.21
N HIS A 322 15.86 -4.94 -3.12
CA HIS A 322 16.09 -4.72 -4.55
C HIS A 322 16.39 -3.24 -4.81
N ARG A 323 15.60 -2.32 -4.25
CA ARG A 323 15.80 -0.86 -4.38
C ARG A 323 17.17 -0.41 -3.86
N ILE A 324 17.60 -0.91 -2.70
CA ILE A 324 18.92 -0.64 -2.13
C ILE A 324 20.05 -1.06 -3.09
N ASN A 325 19.86 -2.21 -3.73
CA ASN A 325 20.86 -2.75 -4.67
C ASN A 325 20.81 -2.14 -6.08
N HIS A 326 19.66 -1.56 -6.47
CA HIS A 326 19.39 -1.01 -7.80
C HIS A 326 18.71 0.37 -7.69
N PRO A 327 19.40 1.37 -7.10
CA PRO A 327 18.78 2.67 -6.79
C PRO A 327 18.35 3.47 -8.03
N ASP A 328 18.98 3.21 -9.18
CA ASP A 328 18.72 3.93 -10.43
C ASP A 328 17.56 3.33 -11.25
N GLU A 329 16.97 2.20 -10.83
CA GLU A 329 15.85 1.61 -11.53
C GLU A 329 14.57 2.44 -11.36
N PRO A 330 13.62 2.38 -12.31
CA PRO A 330 12.35 3.07 -12.18
C PRO A 330 11.60 2.65 -10.90
N ILE A 331 10.83 3.57 -10.34
CA ILE A 331 9.88 3.28 -9.25
C ILE A 331 8.82 2.33 -9.77
N ILE A 332 8.48 1.32 -8.97
CA ILE A 332 7.49 0.31 -9.34
C ILE A 332 6.39 0.19 -8.27
N HIS A 333 5.16 0.02 -8.74
CA HIS A 333 4.04 -0.39 -7.89
C HIS A 333 3.64 -1.82 -8.24
N GLN A 334 3.78 -2.73 -7.28
CA GLN A 334 3.42 -4.14 -7.42
C GLN A 334 2.06 -4.38 -6.79
N GLN A 335 1.13 -4.96 -7.54
CA GLN A 335 -0.21 -5.27 -7.05
C GLN A 335 -0.38 -6.79 -6.90
N ILE A 336 -0.79 -7.23 -5.71
CA ILE A 336 -1.11 -8.63 -5.43
C ILE A 336 -2.58 -8.84 -5.81
N VAL A 337 -2.83 -9.82 -6.68
CA VAL A 337 -4.20 -10.21 -7.05
C VAL A 337 -4.84 -10.93 -5.87
N PRO A 338 -5.96 -10.43 -5.32
CA PRO A 338 -6.64 -11.07 -4.22
C PRO A 338 -7.45 -12.29 -4.68
N GLU A 339 -7.75 -13.17 -3.75
CA GLU A 339 -8.61 -14.33 -3.96
C GLU A 339 -10.03 -14.05 -3.49
N LEU A 340 -11.03 -14.54 -4.23
CA LEU A 340 -12.42 -14.50 -3.84
C LEU A 340 -12.81 -15.79 -3.11
N ASN A 341 -13.01 -15.71 -1.80
CA ASN A 341 -13.38 -16.84 -0.94
C ASN A 341 -14.90 -16.87 -0.72
N ILE A 342 -15.57 -17.86 -1.28
CA ILE A 342 -17.03 -17.97 -1.19
C ILE A 342 -17.39 -18.80 0.04
N TRP A 343 -18.18 -18.19 0.93
CA TRP A 343 -18.69 -18.78 2.17
C TRP A 343 -20.22 -18.62 2.27
N GLY A 344 -20.78 -18.84 3.44
CA GLY A 344 -22.22 -18.91 3.67
C GLY A 344 -22.98 -17.59 3.64
N SER A 345 -22.34 -16.42 3.50
CA SER A 345 -23.03 -15.13 3.55
C SER A 345 -23.54 -14.61 2.21
N VAL A 346 -23.34 -15.35 1.13
CA VAL A 346 -23.83 -15.01 -0.21
C VAL A 346 -24.72 -16.13 -0.71
N ARG A 347 -25.92 -15.78 -1.15
CA ARG A 347 -26.87 -16.72 -1.77
C ARG A 347 -26.33 -17.12 -3.15
N ILE A 348 -26.04 -18.39 -3.30
CA ILE A 348 -25.62 -18.98 -4.59
C ILE A 348 -26.82 -19.67 -5.22
N VAL A 349 -27.11 -19.33 -6.47
CA VAL A 349 -28.18 -19.97 -7.26
C VAL A 349 -27.54 -21.08 -8.07
N ASP A 350 -27.94 -22.32 -7.78
CA ASP A 350 -27.55 -23.47 -8.60
C ASP A 350 -28.08 -23.27 -10.04
N LYS A 351 -27.18 -23.33 -11.02
CA LYS A 351 -27.52 -23.18 -12.45
C LYS A 351 -27.98 -24.49 -13.03
#